data_0e0c13b14217f5a2829ee33217a342d0
#
_entry.id   0e0c13b14217f5a2829ee33217a342d0
#
_cell.length_a   1.000
_cell.length_b   1.000
_cell.length_c   1.000
_cell.angle_alpha   90.00
_cell.angle_beta   90.00
_cell.angle_gamma   90.00
#
_symmetry.space_group_name_H-M   'P 1'
#
loop_
_entity.id
_entity.type
_entity.pdbx_description
1 polymer ?
#
loop_
_entity_poly.entity_id
_entity_poly.type
_entity_poly.pdbx_seq_one_letter_code
_entity_poly.pdbx_strand_id
1 'polypeptide(L)'
;LYNFNIFFLALLAGVFLGEPVTGVKIGALILLVYGASFLNRQHTIWASLRALACDRACRVMIAGSMLIAVGRVIDTAAIHTASPLGYAFVLYACISLYILVYILWRGEWMNVVGLFRRSPGLSALSGAINGFSYLFLLLALTQIEVSVAEPVSMLGMVVTLFLARWIFKEDIKDRMIGVAIMLVAAWLLLAA
;
A
#
# COMPACT_ATOMS: atom_id res chain seq x y z
N LEU A 1 4.13 -8.62 6.82
CA LEU A 1 5.20 -8.64 5.81
C LEU A 1 5.06 -7.51 4.79
N TYR A 2 3.84 -7.18 4.34
CA TYR A 2 3.59 -6.07 3.41
C TYR A 2 4.18 -4.73 3.90
N ASN A 3 4.21 -4.50 5.20
CA ASN A 3 4.74 -3.27 5.81
C ASN A 3 6.25 -3.06 5.61
N PHE A 4 7.00 -4.07 5.16
CA PHE A 4 8.42 -3.91 4.81
C PHE A 4 8.62 -3.05 3.55
N ASN A 5 7.59 -2.94 2.71
CA ASN A 5 7.57 -2.02 1.58
C ASN A 5 8.05 -0.60 1.96
N ILE A 6 7.63 -0.10 3.11
CA ILE A 6 7.95 1.25 3.58
C ILE A 6 9.46 1.46 3.77
N PHE A 7 10.17 0.48 4.32
CA PHE A 7 11.61 0.59 4.51
C PHE A 7 12.35 0.58 3.18
N PHE A 8 11.96 -0.31 2.25
CA PHE A 8 12.52 -0.31 0.89
C PHE A 8 12.23 1.01 0.19
N LEU A 9 11.02 1.53 0.34
CA LEU A 9 10.62 2.78 -0.26
C LEU A 9 11.44 3.97 0.27
N ALA A 10 11.59 4.10 1.60
CA ALA A 10 12.38 5.16 2.20
C ALA A 10 13.85 5.13 1.76
N LEU A 11 14.42 3.93 1.64
CA LEU A 11 15.79 3.76 1.15
C LEU A 11 15.91 4.13 -0.33
N LEU A 12 14.99 3.64 -1.17
CA LEU A 12 14.99 3.94 -2.60
C LEU A 12 14.69 5.41 -2.88
N ALA A 13 13.76 6.03 -2.14
CA ALA A 13 13.44 7.45 -2.27
C ALA A 13 14.66 8.32 -1.89
N GLY A 14 15.39 7.96 -0.83
CA GLY A 14 16.63 8.64 -0.46
C GLY A 14 17.69 8.56 -1.54
N VAL A 15 17.87 7.39 -2.19
CA VAL A 15 18.90 7.16 -3.21
C VAL A 15 18.52 7.77 -4.56
N PHE A 16 17.29 7.59 -5.02
CA PHE A 16 16.86 7.94 -6.39
C PHE A 16 16.16 9.30 -6.49
N LEU A 17 15.44 9.72 -5.46
CA LEU A 17 14.70 10.99 -5.44
C LEU A 17 15.42 12.06 -4.63
N GLY A 18 16.49 11.71 -3.89
CA GLY A 18 17.23 12.64 -3.05
C GLY A 18 16.44 13.09 -1.80
N GLU A 19 15.43 12.34 -1.40
CA GLU A 19 14.65 12.67 -0.20
C GLU A 19 15.52 12.55 1.06
N PRO A 20 15.46 13.52 2.00
CA PRO A 20 16.26 13.46 3.20
C PRO A 20 15.82 12.32 4.12
N VAL A 21 16.73 11.39 4.39
CA VAL A 21 16.49 10.30 5.34
C VAL A 21 16.94 10.77 6.73
N THR A 22 16.03 11.42 7.47
CA THR A 22 16.31 11.89 8.82
C THR A 22 16.14 10.76 9.84
N GLY A 23 16.86 10.87 10.97
CA GLY A 23 16.70 9.92 12.08
C GLY A 23 15.27 9.90 12.63
N VAL A 24 14.55 11.02 12.57
CA VAL A 24 13.14 11.12 12.97
C VAL A 24 12.26 10.29 12.04
N LYS A 25 12.47 10.37 10.72
CA LYS A 25 11.73 9.55 9.74
C LYS A 25 11.94 8.07 10.00
N ILE A 26 13.19 7.62 10.21
CA ILE A 26 13.49 6.21 10.50
C ILE A 26 12.78 5.77 11.79
N GLY A 27 12.87 6.56 12.86
CA GLY A 27 12.20 6.27 14.12
C GLY A 27 10.68 6.17 13.97
N ALA A 28 10.07 7.10 13.24
CA ALA A 28 8.64 7.10 12.96
C ALA A 28 8.21 5.89 12.10
N LEU A 29 9.01 5.50 11.10
CA LEU A 29 8.73 4.30 10.29
C LEU A 29 8.78 3.02 11.15
N ILE A 30 9.77 2.88 12.03
CA ILE A 30 9.86 1.75 12.97
C ILE A 30 8.63 1.73 13.89
N LEU A 31 8.25 2.89 14.44
CA LEU A 31 7.09 3.03 15.32
C LEU A 31 5.79 2.67 14.59
N LEU A 32 5.66 3.07 13.33
CA LEU A 32 4.48 2.77 12.51
C LEU A 32 4.35 1.27 12.24
N VAL A 33 5.44 0.60 11.87
CA VAL A 33 5.47 -0.86 11.67
C VAL A 33 5.21 -1.60 12.98
N TYR A 34 5.75 -1.10 14.09
CA TYR A 34 5.48 -1.65 15.41
C TYR A 34 3.99 -1.53 15.77
N GLY A 35 3.38 -0.35 15.58
CA GLY A 35 1.93 -0.16 15.76
C GLY A 35 1.08 -1.06 14.87
N ALA A 36 1.45 -1.20 13.59
CA ALA A 36 0.77 -2.09 12.65
C ALA A 36 0.86 -3.58 13.06
N SER A 37 1.90 -3.98 13.79
CA SER A 37 2.02 -5.35 14.29
C SER A 37 0.95 -5.72 15.33
N PHE A 38 0.46 -4.75 16.09
CA PHE A 38 -0.66 -4.95 17.04
C PHE A 38 -2.01 -5.17 16.36
N LEU A 39 -2.17 -4.70 15.12
CA LEU A 39 -3.40 -4.93 14.36
C LEU A 39 -3.49 -6.37 13.87
N ASN A 40 -2.36 -7.05 13.72
CA ASN A 40 -2.29 -8.43 13.22
C ASN A 40 -1.89 -9.40 14.35
N ARG A 41 -2.88 -9.94 15.05
CA ARG A 41 -2.76 -10.68 16.31
C ARG A 41 -2.07 -12.05 16.23
N GLN A 42 -1.59 -12.51 15.06
CA GLN A 42 -1.32 -13.93 14.87
C GLN A 42 0.13 -14.40 15.07
N HIS A 43 1.14 -13.53 15.17
CA HIS A 43 2.53 -14.03 15.30
C HIS A 43 3.44 -13.15 16.17
N THR A 44 4.22 -13.81 17.02
CA THR A 44 5.35 -13.21 17.73
C THR A 44 6.36 -12.67 16.69
N ILE A 45 6.89 -11.48 16.90
CA ILE A 45 7.85 -10.81 15.99
C ILE A 45 9.01 -11.74 15.61
N TRP A 46 9.54 -12.52 16.55
CA TRP A 46 10.61 -13.49 16.31
C TRP A 46 10.21 -14.64 15.40
N ALA A 47 8.99 -15.18 15.54
CA ALA A 47 8.48 -16.21 14.64
C ALA A 47 8.32 -15.66 13.20
N SER A 48 7.89 -14.41 13.07
CA SER A 48 7.79 -13.71 11.78
C SER A 48 9.16 -13.50 11.14
N LEU A 49 10.18 -13.08 11.89
CA LEU A 49 11.54 -12.90 11.38
C LEU A 49 12.17 -14.21 10.92
N ARG A 50 11.96 -15.30 11.67
CA ARG A 50 12.45 -16.63 11.28
C ARG A 50 11.75 -17.16 10.03
N ALA A 51 10.43 -16.95 9.92
CA ALA A 51 9.65 -17.30 8.74
C ALA A 51 10.11 -16.51 7.49
N LEU A 52 10.53 -15.25 7.66
CA LEU A 52 11.09 -14.41 6.61
C LEU A 52 12.29 -15.07 5.88
N ALA A 53 13.16 -15.73 6.63
CA ALA A 53 14.36 -16.36 6.06
C ALA A 53 14.07 -17.74 5.43
N CYS A 54 13.14 -18.51 6.01
CA CYS A 54 12.96 -19.93 5.69
C CYS A 54 11.79 -20.21 4.76
N ASP A 55 10.72 -19.39 4.76
CA ASP A 55 9.52 -19.67 3.99
C ASP A 55 9.57 -19.07 2.58
N ARG A 56 9.25 -19.90 1.58
CA ARG A 56 9.14 -19.48 0.17
C ARG A 56 8.09 -18.39 -0.03
N ALA A 57 6.96 -18.48 0.66
CA ALA A 57 5.91 -17.47 0.58
C ALA A 57 6.39 -16.10 1.10
N CYS A 58 7.15 -16.09 2.19
CA CYS A 58 7.72 -14.87 2.75
C CYS A 58 8.73 -14.21 1.79
N ARG A 59 9.59 -15.01 1.14
CA ARG A 59 10.55 -14.48 0.14
C ARG A 59 9.83 -13.85 -1.05
N VAL A 60 8.77 -14.48 -1.56
CA VAL A 60 7.95 -13.92 -2.64
C VAL A 60 7.28 -12.62 -2.21
N MET A 61 6.77 -12.54 -0.98
CA MET A 61 6.19 -11.30 -0.44
C MET A 61 7.22 -10.18 -0.29
N ILE A 62 8.44 -10.49 0.14
CA ILE A 62 9.53 -9.48 0.21
C ILE A 62 9.88 -8.98 -1.19
N ALA A 63 10.06 -9.88 -2.15
CA ALA A 63 10.31 -9.49 -3.54
C ALA A 63 9.17 -8.63 -4.11
N GLY A 64 7.92 -8.99 -3.84
CA GLY A 64 6.74 -8.19 -4.19
C GLY A 64 6.76 -6.81 -3.54
N SER A 65 7.10 -6.72 -2.24
CA SER A 65 7.22 -5.45 -1.52
C SER A 65 8.31 -4.55 -2.11
N MET A 66 9.43 -5.14 -2.52
CA MET A 66 10.51 -4.40 -3.19
C MET A 66 10.08 -3.88 -4.58
N LEU A 67 9.39 -4.70 -5.36
CA LEU A 67 8.85 -4.28 -6.67
C LEU A 67 7.82 -3.15 -6.53
N ILE A 68 6.96 -3.20 -5.50
CA ILE A 68 6.01 -2.12 -5.20
C ILE A 68 6.78 -0.84 -4.85
N ALA A 69 7.82 -0.92 -4.03
CA ALA A 69 8.63 0.24 -3.68
C ALA A 69 9.31 0.87 -4.90
N VAL A 70 9.85 0.05 -5.80
CA VAL A 70 10.41 0.52 -7.09
C VAL A 70 9.33 1.19 -7.93
N GLY A 71 8.14 0.59 -8.04
CA GLY A 71 7.00 1.20 -8.74
C GLY A 71 6.65 2.57 -8.19
N ARG A 72 6.61 2.74 -6.86
CA ARG A 72 6.32 4.04 -6.22
C ARG A 72 7.36 5.12 -6.51
N VAL A 73 8.64 4.74 -6.56
CA VAL A 73 9.72 5.67 -6.95
C VAL A 73 9.56 6.10 -8.42
N ILE A 74 9.21 5.17 -9.30
CA ILE A 74 8.93 5.47 -10.71
C ILE A 74 7.70 6.37 -10.84
N ASP A 75 6.61 6.08 -10.11
CA ASP A 75 5.40 6.91 -10.07
C ASP A 75 5.74 8.35 -9.70
N THR A 76 6.52 8.52 -8.61
CA THR A 76 6.93 9.85 -8.14
C THR A 76 7.79 10.58 -9.17
N ALA A 77 8.76 9.90 -9.77
CA ALA A 77 9.59 10.50 -10.83
C ALA A 77 8.74 10.92 -12.05
N ALA A 78 7.76 10.10 -12.42
CA ALA A 78 6.91 10.36 -13.58
C ALA A 78 5.95 11.55 -13.37
N ILE A 79 5.38 11.74 -12.17
CA ILE A 79 4.45 12.86 -11.91
C ILE A 79 5.14 14.22 -11.85
N HIS A 80 6.48 14.26 -11.71
CA HIS A 80 7.23 15.51 -11.86
C HIS A 80 7.33 15.99 -13.32
N THR A 81 7.12 15.09 -14.28
CA THR A 81 7.21 15.40 -15.72
C THR A 81 5.85 15.35 -16.43
N ALA A 82 4.87 14.66 -15.86
CA ALA A 82 3.55 14.49 -16.44
C ALA A 82 2.44 14.87 -15.43
N SER A 83 1.25 15.23 -15.94
CA SER A 83 0.12 15.48 -15.04
C SER A 83 -0.30 14.18 -14.34
N PRO A 84 -0.61 14.21 -13.02
CA PRO A 84 -1.03 13.02 -12.27
C PRO A 84 -2.22 12.29 -12.90
N LEU A 85 -3.18 13.05 -13.42
CA LEU A 85 -4.35 12.49 -14.09
C LEU A 85 -3.97 11.76 -15.39
N GLY A 86 -3.15 12.39 -16.23
CA GLY A 86 -2.67 11.79 -17.48
C GLY A 86 -1.84 10.54 -17.23
N TYR A 87 -0.93 10.60 -16.26
CA TYR A 87 -0.13 9.46 -15.85
C TYR A 87 -1.00 8.29 -15.35
N ALA A 88 -1.95 8.56 -14.43
CA ALA A 88 -2.86 7.55 -13.92
C ALA A 88 -3.66 6.89 -15.05
N PHE A 89 -4.18 7.69 -15.99
CA PHE A 89 -4.95 7.17 -17.13
C PHE A 89 -4.10 6.23 -18.00
N VAL A 90 -2.91 6.66 -18.40
CA VAL A 90 -2.01 5.83 -19.23
C VAL A 90 -1.61 4.55 -18.49
N LEU A 91 -1.25 4.65 -17.20
CA LEU A 91 -0.88 3.50 -16.40
C LEU A 91 -2.01 2.47 -16.31
N TYR A 92 -3.22 2.91 -15.97
CA TYR A 92 -4.38 2.00 -15.90
C TYR A 92 -4.77 1.44 -17.26
N ALA A 93 -4.64 2.22 -18.35
CA ALA A 93 -4.86 1.72 -19.70
C ALA A 93 -3.85 0.61 -20.05
N CYS A 94 -2.57 0.80 -19.76
CA CYS A 94 -1.53 -0.21 -19.99
C CYS A 94 -1.77 -1.47 -19.15
N ILE A 95 -2.09 -1.32 -17.85
CA ILE A 95 -2.40 -2.45 -16.97
C ILE A 95 -3.64 -3.20 -17.47
N SER A 96 -4.70 -2.48 -17.84
CA SER A 96 -5.93 -3.07 -18.35
C SER A 96 -5.69 -3.83 -19.65
N LEU A 97 -4.90 -3.27 -20.55
CA LEU A 97 -4.53 -3.93 -21.82
C LEU A 97 -3.72 -5.21 -21.55
N TYR A 98 -2.73 -5.15 -20.66
CA TYR A 98 -1.93 -6.29 -20.27
C TYR A 98 -2.79 -7.42 -19.68
N ILE A 99 -3.68 -7.09 -18.74
CA ILE A 99 -4.59 -8.04 -18.11
C ILE A 99 -5.55 -8.62 -19.16
N LEU A 100 -6.09 -7.79 -20.06
CA LEU A 100 -6.98 -8.24 -21.14
C LEU A 100 -6.29 -9.26 -22.03
N VAL A 101 -5.08 -8.98 -22.51
CA VAL A 101 -4.28 -9.90 -23.33
C VAL A 101 -4.02 -11.20 -22.58
N TYR A 102 -3.66 -11.13 -21.30
CA TYR A 102 -3.43 -12.30 -20.45
C TYR A 102 -4.68 -13.17 -20.31
N ILE A 103 -5.86 -12.57 -20.05
CA ILE A 103 -7.14 -13.28 -19.91
C ILE A 103 -7.53 -13.95 -21.24
N LEU A 104 -7.35 -13.27 -22.36
CA LEU A 104 -7.62 -13.83 -23.68
C LEU A 104 -6.69 -15.00 -23.99
N TRP A 105 -5.41 -14.88 -23.66
CA TRP A 105 -4.43 -15.94 -23.85
C TRP A 105 -4.75 -17.20 -23.01
N ARG A 106 -5.26 -16.99 -21.77
CA ARG A 106 -5.69 -18.09 -20.88
C ARG A 106 -7.04 -18.68 -21.24
N GLY A 107 -7.79 -18.07 -22.15
CA GLY A 107 -9.15 -18.50 -22.49
C GLY A 107 -10.18 -18.28 -21.36
N GLU A 108 -9.86 -17.44 -20.38
CA GLU A 108 -10.70 -17.21 -19.20
C GLU A 108 -11.70 -16.05 -19.35
N TRP A 109 -11.87 -15.53 -20.57
CA TRP A 109 -12.76 -14.40 -20.86
C TRP A 109 -14.19 -14.63 -20.39
N MET A 110 -14.75 -15.82 -20.62
CA MET A 110 -16.13 -16.12 -20.20
C MET A 110 -16.32 -16.07 -18.69
N ASN A 111 -15.30 -16.45 -17.92
CA ASN A 111 -15.33 -16.38 -16.45
C ASN A 111 -15.40 -14.92 -15.98
N VAL A 112 -14.62 -14.04 -16.59
CA VAL A 112 -14.60 -12.60 -16.27
C VAL A 112 -15.92 -11.93 -16.62
N VAL A 113 -16.47 -12.22 -17.82
CA VAL A 113 -17.78 -11.72 -18.24
C VAL A 113 -18.88 -12.24 -17.31
N GLY A 114 -18.81 -13.51 -16.90
CA GLY A 114 -19.76 -14.11 -15.96
C GLY A 114 -19.73 -13.42 -14.60
N LEU A 115 -18.53 -13.12 -14.07
CA LEU A 115 -18.35 -12.39 -12.81
C LEU A 115 -18.94 -10.98 -12.89
N PHE A 116 -18.65 -10.26 -13.98
CA PHE A 116 -19.16 -8.91 -14.19
C PHE A 116 -20.70 -8.89 -14.32
N ARG A 117 -21.29 -9.87 -15.04
CA ARG A 117 -22.74 -9.99 -15.17
C ARG A 117 -23.44 -10.32 -13.85
N ARG A 118 -22.77 -11.09 -12.97
CA ARG A 118 -23.33 -11.49 -11.67
C ARG A 118 -23.43 -10.30 -10.70
N SER A 119 -22.49 -9.35 -10.74
CA SER A 119 -22.45 -8.21 -9.81
C SER A 119 -21.85 -6.95 -10.46
N PRO A 120 -22.55 -6.36 -11.46
CA PRO A 120 -21.99 -5.25 -12.25
C PRO A 120 -21.73 -4.00 -11.39
N GLY A 121 -22.63 -3.69 -10.46
CA GLY A 121 -22.48 -2.55 -9.56
C GLY A 121 -21.28 -2.65 -8.62
N LEU A 122 -21.05 -3.82 -8.03
CA LEU A 122 -19.90 -4.05 -7.16
C LEU A 122 -18.58 -4.02 -7.94
N SER A 123 -18.56 -4.57 -9.15
CA SER A 123 -17.38 -4.55 -10.01
C SER A 123 -17.01 -3.13 -10.43
N ALA A 124 -18.00 -2.34 -10.84
CA ALA A 124 -17.81 -0.93 -11.22
C ALA A 124 -17.38 -0.08 -10.01
N LEU A 125 -18.00 -0.27 -8.85
CA LEU A 125 -17.68 0.44 -7.62
C LEU A 125 -16.26 0.12 -7.15
N SER A 126 -15.87 -1.16 -7.17
CA SER A 126 -14.52 -1.58 -6.80
C SER A 126 -13.45 -0.97 -7.71
N GLY A 127 -13.71 -0.96 -9.02
CA GLY A 127 -12.82 -0.32 -9.99
C GLY A 127 -12.70 1.19 -9.78
N ALA A 128 -13.82 1.88 -9.54
CA ALA A 128 -13.85 3.31 -9.26
C ALA A 128 -13.08 3.65 -7.98
N ILE A 129 -13.36 2.94 -6.87
CA ILE A 129 -12.65 3.16 -5.59
C ILE A 129 -11.16 2.96 -5.77
N ASN A 130 -10.73 1.90 -6.45
CA ASN A 130 -9.31 1.63 -6.68
C ASN A 130 -8.66 2.75 -7.52
N GLY A 131 -9.28 3.14 -8.63
CA GLY A 131 -8.78 4.18 -9.51
C GLY A 131 -8.67 5.54 -8.82
N PHE A 132 -9.71 5.97 -8.11
CA PHE A 132 -9.69 7.23 -7.38
C PHE A 132 -8.71 7.21 -6.20
N SER A 133 -8.60 6.10 -5.47
CA SER A 133 -7.64 5.95 -4.37
C SER A 133 -6.21 6.16 -4.88
N TYR A 134 -5.86 5.55 -6.00
CA TYR A 134 -4.54 5.72 -6.59
C TYR A 134 -4.31 7.14 -7.14
N LEU A 135 -5.32 7.74 -7.79
CA LEU A 135 -5.23 9.11 -8.25
C LEU A 135 -5.00 10.10 -7.10
N PHE A 136 -5.72 9.93 -5.98
CA PHE A 136 -5.50 10.77 -4.79
C PHE A 136 -4.11 10.59 -4.20
N LEU A 137 -3.56 9.36 -4.22
CA LEU A 137 -2.19 9.14 -3.81
C LEU A 137 -1.21 9.87 -4.73
N LEU A 138 -1.37 9.80 -6.06
CA LEU A 138 -0.53 10.54 -7.00
C LEU A 138 -0.63 12.06 -6.80
N LEU A 139 -1.82 12.58 -6.52
CA LEU A 139 -2.01 13.99 -6.19
C LEU A 139 -1.30 14.37 -4.88
N ALA A 140 -1.34 13.51 -3.86
CA ALA A 140 -0.59 13.74 -2.62
C ALA A 140 0.93 13.79 -2.87
N LEU A 141 1.46 12.91 -3.74
CA LEU A 141 2.87 12.86 -4.10
C LEU A 141 3.36 14.12 -4.85
N THR A 142 2.47 14.96 -5.36
CA THR A 142 2.86 16.29 -5.89
C THR A 142 3.18 17.31 -4.81
N GLN A 143 2.78 17.05 -3.57
CA GLN A 143 2.89 18.00 -2.45
C GLN A 143 3.80 17.51 -1.32
N ILE A 144 3.90 16.20 -1.16
CA ILE A 144 4.67 15.57 -0.07
C ILE A 144 5.55 14.45 -0.60
N GLU A 145 6.63 14.18 0.13
CA GLU A 145 7.59 13.12 -0.22
C GLU A 145 6.95 11.73 -0.21
N VAL A 146 7.39 10.86 -1.09
CA VAL A 146 6.87 9.49 -1.17
C VAL A 146 7.19 8.67 0.08
N SER A 147 8.32 8.96 0.72
CA SER A 147 8.72 8.36 2.00
C SER A 147 7.79 8.71 3.17
N VAL A 148 6.94 9.73 3.01
CA VAL A 148 5.92 10.16 3.96
C VAL A 148 4.52 9.75 3.50
N ALA A 149 4.18 9.99 2.24
CA ALA A 149 2.84 9.72 1.68
C ALA A 149 2.42 8.26 1.80
N GLU A 150 3.30 7.35 1.43
CA GLU A 150 3.00 5.92 1.44
C GLU A 150 2.79 5.36 2.87
N PRO A 151 3.68 5.65 3.86
CA PRO A 151 3.42 5.27 5.25
C PRO A 151 2.13 5.86 5.82
N VAL A 152 1.83 7.13 5.53
CA VAL A 152 0.58 7.77 5.99
C VAL A 152 -0.65 7.09 5.37
N SER A 153 -0.57 6.62 4.13
CA SER A 153 -1.65 5.88 3.49
C SER A 153 -2.03 4.59 4.25
N MET A 154 -1.10 4.02 5.03
CA MET A 154 -1.37 2.87 5.90
C MET A 154 -2.37 3.15 7.01
N LEU A 155 -2.66 4.43 7.33
CA LEU A 155 -3.76 4.78 8.22
C LEU A 155 -5.12 4.29 7.69
N GLY A 156 -5.21 3.93 6.40
CA GLY A 156 -6.35 3.20 5.85
C GLY A 156 -6.68 1.91 6.59
N MET A 157 -5.66 1.24 7.21
CA MET A 157 -5.91 0.08 8.08
C MET A 157 -6.71 0.45 9.33
N VAL A 158 -6.50 1.64 9.87
CA VAL A 158 -7.26 2.17 11.02
C VAL A 158 -8.73 2.34 10.63
N VAL A 159 -8.98 2.95 9.46
CA VAL A 159 -10.34 3.11 8.93
C VAL A 159 -10.99 1.75 8.72
N THR A 160 -10.27 0.80 8.12
CA THR A 160 -10.76 -0.58 7.92
C THR A 160 -11.13 -1.25 9.24
N LEU A 161 -10.34 -1.04 10.30
CA LEU A 161 -10.61 -1.59 11.62
C LEU A 161 -11.91 -1.03 12.23
N PHE A 162 -12.13 0.28 12.12
CA PHE A 162 -13.39 0.90 12.57
C PHE A 162 -14.59 0.43 11.76
N LEU A 163 -14.45 0.28 10.45
CA LEU A 163 -15.51 -0.29 9.60
C LEU A 163 -15.80 -1.74 9.94
N ALA A 164 -14.78 -2.56 10.23
CA ALA A 164 -14.95 -3.94 10.68
C ALA A 164 -15.72 -4.00 12.00
N ARG A 165 -15.44 -3.12 12.96
CA ARG A 165 -16.22 -3.00 14.18
C ARG A 165 -17.67 -2.64 13.90
N TRP A 166 -17.89 -1.66 13.05
CA TRP A 166 -19.24 -1.15 12.78
C TRP A 166 -20.10 -2.14 12.00
N ILE A 167 -19.53 -2.77 10.97
CA ILE A 167 -20.25 -3.68 10.06
C ILE A 167 -20.35 -5.10 10.66
N PHE A 168 -19.21 -5.64 11.15
CA PHE A 168 -19.11 -7.03 11.61
C PHE A 168 -19.18 -7.18 13.14
N LYS A 169 -19.27 -6.05 13.88
CA LYS A 169 -19.31 -6.00 15.36
C LYS A 169 -18.12 -6.70 16.03
N GLU A 170 -16.95 -6.68 15.37
CA GLU A 170 -15.73 -7.25 15.93
C GLU A 170 -15.25 -6.47 17.16
N ASP A 171 -14.67 -7.18 18.14
CA ASP A 171 -14.01 -6.52 19.27
C ASP A 171 -12.62 -6.04 18.84
N ILE A 172 -12.44 -4.70 18.87
CA ILE A 172 -11.19 -4.04 18.44
C ILE A 172 -10.38 -3.49 19.61
N LYS A 173 -10.79 -3.71 20.87
CA LYS A 173 -10.17 -3.08 22.05
C LYS A 173 -8.67 -3.31 22.10
N ASP A 174 -8.23 -4.55 21.90
CA ASP A 174 -6.81 -4.91 21.94
C ASP A 174 -5.99 -4.32 20.78
N ARG A 175 -6.67 -3.93 19.68
CA ARG A 175 -6.04 -3.32 18.51
C ARG A 175 -5.92 -1.80 18.62
N MET A 176 -6.66 -1.18 19.58
CA MET A 176 -6.66 0.27 19.78
C MET A 176 -5.28 0.82 20.16
N ILE A 177 -4.48 0.05 20.89
CA ILE A 177 -3.09 0.43 21.23
C ILE A 177 -2.28 0.59 19.95
N GLY A 178 -2.37 -0.36 19.03
CA GLY A 178 -1.70 -0.29 17.72
C GLY A 178 -2.14 0.93 16.91
N VAL A 179 -3.44 1.24 16.93
CA VAL A 179 -4.00 2.43 16.28
C VAL A 179 -3.38 3.71 16.84
N ALA A 180 -3.32 3.84 18.16
CA ALA A 180 -2.74 5.03 18.81
C ALA A 180 -1.26 5.20 18.43
N ILE A 181 -0.48 4.12 18.45
CA ILE A 181 0.93 4.13 18.04
C ILE A 181 1.07 4.55 16.57
N MET A 182 0.24 4.02 15.67
CA MET A 182 0.27 4.38 14.24
C MET A 182 -0.06 5.85 14.01
N LEU A 183 -1.03 6.41 14.72
CA LEU A 183 -1.39 7.83 14.62
C LEU A 183 -0.24 8.74 15.08
N VAL A 184 0.42 8.38 16.19
CA VAL A 184 1.61 9.13 16.66
C VAL A 184 2.75 9.04 15.65
N ALA A 185 2.99 7.85 15.09
CA ALA A 185 4.03 7.64 14.09
C ALA A 185 3.76 8.47 12.82
N ALA A 186 2.52 8.47 12.33
CA ALA A 186 2.13 9.26 11.17
C ALA A 186 2.27 10.76 11.41
N TRP A 187 1.91 11.23 12.62
CA TRP A 187 2.11 12.62 12.98
C TRP A 187 3.59 13.01 13.01
N LEU A 188 4.46 12.14 13.56
CA LEU A 188 5.91 12.37 13.55
C LEU A 188 6.47 12.40 12.12
N LEU A 189 5.97 11.57 11.21
CA LEU A 189 6.37 11.58 9.80
C LEU A 189 5.98 12.87 9.08
N LEU A 190 4.80 13.40 9.36
CA LEU A 190 4.33 14.66 8.77
C LEU A 190 5.03 15.90 9.35
N ALA A 191 5.61 15.79 10.54
CA ALA A 191 6.32 16.86 11.21
C ALA A 191 7.84 16.85 10.94
N ALA A 192 8.37 15.79 10.30
CA ALA A 192 9.81 15.57 10.05
C ALA A 192 10.25 16.02 8.67
#